data_4efbf80db1267a047c6e95bad06dc5cb
#
_entry.id   4efbf80db1267a047c6e95bad06dc5cb
#
_cell.length_a   1.000
_cell.length_b   1.000
_cell.length_c   1.000
_cell.angle_alpha   90.00
_cell.angle_beta   90.00
_cell.angle_gamma   90.00
#
_symmetry.space_group_name_H-M   'P 1'
#
loop_
_entity.id
_entity.type
_entity.pdbx_description
1 polymer ?
#
loop_
_entity_poly.entity_id
_entity_poly.type
_entity_poly.pdbx_seq_one_letter_code
_entity_poly.pdbx_strand_id
1 'polypeptide(L)'
;MAQEDVFKKIVSHCKEYGFVFPSSDIYDGLGAVYDYGQNGVELKNNIKQYWWQAMVLLHDNIVGIDAAIFMHPTVWKASGHVDAFNDPLIDNRASKKRYRADVLIEDQIGKYEEKIEKEIAKARKRFGEAFDEAQFRATNGRVLEHQAKRDALHERYAKAMNDMNLEELKQIILDEEIVCPISGTRNWTDVRQFNLMFKTEVGSTADGASTIYLRPETAQGIFVNYLNVQKTGRMRLPFGIAQIGKAFRNEIVARQFIFRMREFEQMEMQFFVKPGTELDWFKKWKQTRLNWHLALGFGNENYRFHDHEKLAHYANAASDIEFHMPFGFKEVEGIHSRTNFDLSQHAKYSGKKIEYFDPESNESYTPYVIETSIGVDRMFLSVMCHSFEEEKLENGETRTVLHLPAALAPTKLAIMPLVKKDGLPEKAREIMDSLKFHFKCAYDEKDSIGKRYRRQDAVGTPYCITIDHDTLNDNCVTLRDRDTMKQERVSIDSLRALIEDKVSITSLLKKN
;
A
#
# COMPACT_ATOMS: atom_id res chain seq x y z
N MET A 1 15.05 9.79 -18.34
CA MET A 1 14.18 10.72 -17.60
C MET A 1 14.53 10.61 -16.13
N ALA A 2 14.55 11.70 -15.38
CA ALA A 2 14.73 11.61 -13.94
C ALA A 2 13.52 10.86 -13.31
N GLN A 3 13.73 10.01 -12.32
CA GLN A 3 12.67 9.22 -11.67
C GLN A 3 11.52 10.11 -11.13
N GLU A 4 11.84 11.31 -10.69
CA GLU A 4 10.85 12.31 -10.25
C GLU A 4 9.89 12.75 -11.36
N ASP A 5 10.35 12.81 -12.63
CA ASP A 5 9.51 13.17 -13.77
C ASP A 5 8.51 12.05 -14.11
N VAL A 6 8.90 10.78 -13.95
CA VAL A 6 8.01 9.65 -14.16
C VAL A 6 6.88 9.66 -13.13
N PHE A 7 7.20 9.92 -11.85
CA PHE A 7 6.19 9.98 -10.80
C PHE A 7 5.16 11.08 -11.03
N LYS A 8 5.61 12.29 -11.46
CA LYS A 8 4.72 13.39 -11.82
C LYS A 8 3.76 13.02 -12.97
N LYS A 9 4.26 12.28 -13.96
CA LYS A 9 3.43 11.78 -15.08
C LYS A 9 2.37 10.80 -14.59
N ILE A 10 2.72 9.87 -13.69
CA ILE A 10 1.77 8.92 -13.09
C ILE A 10 0.66 9.66 -12.33
N VAL A 11 1.03 10.67 -11.52
CA VAL A 11 0.05 11.49 -10.78
C VAL A 11 -0.89 12.24 -11.73
N SER A 12 -0.33 12.85 -12.79
CA SER A 12 -1.13 13.54 -13.82
C SER A 12 -2.07 12.57 -14.54
N HIS A 13 -1.57 11.40 -14.92
CA HIS A 13 -2.35 10.34 -15.54
C HIS A 13 -3.50 9.85 -14.65
N CYS A 14 -3.24 9.66 -13.36
CA CYS A 14 -4.29 9.29 -12.40
C CYS A 14 -5.43 10.30 -12.38
N LYS A 15 -5.13 11.61 -12.43
CA LYS A 15 -6.13 12.67 -12.45
C LYS A 15 -6.87 12.72 -13.81
N GLU A 16 -6.13 12.67 -14.91
CA GLU A 16 -6.70 12.78 -16.26
C GLU A 16 -7.65 11.64 -16.60
N TYR A 17 -7.30 10.42 -16.18
CA TYR A 17 -8.08 9.22 -16.55
C TYR A 17 -9.01 8.71 -15.45
N GLY A 18 -9.32 9.54 -14.45
CA GLY A 18 -10.34 9.23 -13.45
C GLY A 18 -9.96 8.10 -12.50
N PHE A 19 -8.68 8.03 -12.12
CA PHE A 19 -8.22 7.12 -11.09
C PHE A 19 -8.25 7.75 -9.70
N VAL A 20 -7.61 8.91 -9.51
CA VAL A 20 -7.50 9.57 -8.20
C VAL A 20 -7.59 11.08 -8.37
N PHE A 21 -8.41 11.73 -7.55
CA PHE A 21 -8.58 13.17 -7.48
C PHE A 21 -8.23 13.67 -6.07
N PRO A 22 -7.76 14.92 -5.91
CA PRO A 22 -7.80 15.58 -4.62
C PRO A 22 -9.24 15.63 -4.10
N SER A 23 -9.47 15.27 -2.84
CA SER A 23 -10.81 15.36 -2.26
C SER A 23 -11.29 16.80 -2.23
N SER A 24 -12.54 17.04 -2.64
CA SER A 24 -13.15 18.37 -2.68
C SER A 24 -12.41 19.35 -3.58
N ASP A 25 -11.89 18.91 -4.73
CA ASP A 25 -11.06 19.70 -5.68
C ASP A 25 -11.73 21.03 -6.09
N ILE A 26 -13.08 21.09 -6.12
CA ILE A 26 -13.82 22.33 -6.40
C ILE A 26 -13.68 23.43 -5.33
N TYR A 27 -13.14 23.09 -4.14
CA TYR A 27 -12.82 24.00 -3.04
C TYR A 27 -11.32 24.01 -2.76
N ASP A 28 -10.48 23.85 -3.78
CA ASP A 28 -9.01 23.77 -3.70
C ASP A 28 -8.47 22.54 -2.95
N GLY A 29 -9.35 21.58 -2.68
CA GLY A 29 -9.00 20.30 -2.06
C GLY A 29 -8.72 20.35 -0.56
N LEU A 30 -8.69 19.18 0.06
CA LEU A 30 -8.22 18.99 1.43
C LEU A 30 -6.87 18.25 1.41
N GLY A 31 -5.85 18.84 2.01
CA GLY A 31 -4.49 18.26 1.98
C GLY A 31 -4.41 16.84 2.52
N ALA A 32 -3.77 15.95 1.75
CA ALA A 32 -3.59 14.53 2.09
C ALA A 32 -4.89 13.72 2.20
N VAL A 33 -5.92 14.13 1.50
CA VAL A 33 -7.18 13.38 1.35
C VAL A 33 -7.51 13.30 -0.14
N TYR A 34 -7.89 12.13 -0.62
CA TYR A 34 -8.11 11.86 -2.03
C TYR A 34 -9.38 11.05 -2.25
N ASP A 35 -10.03 11.30 -3.39
CA ASP A 35 -11.17 10.56 -3.89
C ASP A 35 -10.72 9.63 -5.02
N TYR A 36 -11.28 8.43 -5.08
CA TYR A 36 -11.07 7.50 -6.19
C TYR A 36 -12.18 7.67 -7.23
N GLY A 37 -11.78 8.03 -8.45
CA GLY A 37 -12.69 8.20 -9.57
C GLY A 37 -13.20 6.87 -10.12
N GLN A 38 -13.90 6.93 -11.25
CA GLN A 38 -14.62 5.78 -11.84
C GLN A 38 -13.71 4.61 -12.23
N ASN A 39 -12.45 4.86 -12.61
CA ASN A 39 -11.47 3.80 -12.87
C ASN A 39 -10.72 3.41 -11.60
N GLY A 40 -10.45 4.39 -10.73
CA GLY A 40 -9.75 4.15 -9.47
C GLY A 40 -10.53 3.26 -8.51
N VAL A 41 -11.82 3.49 -8.33
CA VAL A 41 -12.65 2.69 -7.42
C VAL A 41 -12.73 1.21 -7.86
N GLU A 42 -12.80 0.96 -9.16
CA GLU A 42 -12.84 -0.41 -9.69
C GLU A 42 -11.49 -1.13 -9.48
N LEU A 43 -10.36 -0.45 -9.80
CA LEU A 43 -9.04 -1.01 -9.53
C LEU A 43 -8.85 -1.29 -8.03
N LYS A 44 -9.25 -0.35 -7.18
CA LYS A 44 -9.17 -0.49 -5.73
C LYS A 44 -10.02 -1.65 -5.20
N ASN A 45 -11.23 -1.82 -5.72
CA ASN A 45 -12.11 -2.93 -5.36
C ASN A 45 -11.55 -4.28 -5.84
N ASN A 46 -10.97 -4.35 -7.05
CA ASN A 46 -10.32 -5.56 -7.54
C ASN A 46 -9.11 -5.96 -6.69
N ILE A 47 -8.30 -4.99 -6.23
CA ILE A 47 -7.18 -5.23 -5.29
C ILE A 47 -7.70 -5.80 -3.97
N LYS A 48 -8.74 -5.18 -3.38
CA LYS A 48 -9.35 -5.67 -2.13
C LYS A 48 -9.94 -7.06 -2.29
N GLN A 49 -10.62 -7.32 -3.41
CA GLN A 49 -11.18 -8.64 -3.70
C GLN A 49 -10.10 -9.71 -3.86
N TYR A 50 -8.99 -9.40 -4.55
CA TYR A 50 -7.85 -10.30 -4.70
C TYR A 50 -7.24 -10.64 -3.34
N TRP A 51 -7.03 -9.65 -2.47
CA TRP A 51 -6.53 -9.88 -1.12
C TRP A 51 -7.51 -10.69 -0.27
N TRP A 52 -8.80 -10.34 -0.29
CA TRP A 52 -9.83 -11.01 0.50
C TRP A 52 -9.96 -12.48 0.13
N GLN A 53 -9.98 -12.78 -1.15
CA GLN A 53 -10.05 -14.16 -1.62
C GLN A 53 -8.79 -14.94 -1.23
N ALA A 54 -7.60 -14.35 -1.37
CA ALA A 54 -6.36 -14.99 -0.97
C ALA A 54 -6.31 -15.28 0.54
N MET A 55 -6.82 -14.36 1.37
CA MET A 55 -6.78 -14.51 2.82
C MET A 55 -7.90 -15.38 3.37
N VAL A 56 -9.14 -15.18 2.93
CA VAL A 56 -10.31 -15.82 3.56
C VAL A 56 -10.77 -17.05 2.78
N LEU A 57 -10.76 -17.01 1.43
CA LEU A 57 -11.23 -18.13 0.63
C LEU A 57 -10.24 -19.30 0.56
N LEU A 58 -8.93 -18.99 0.49
CA LEU A 58 -7.88 -20.02 0.36
C LEU A 58 -7.43 -20.62 1.70
N HIS A 59 -7.97 -20.16 2.83
CA HIS A 59 -7.60 -20.67 4.16
C HIS A 59 -8.84 -21.06 4.96
N ASP A 60 -8.95 -22.33 5.33
CA ASP A 60 -10.08 -22.86 6.11
C ASP A 60 -10.16 -22.29 7.54
N ASN A 61 -9.05 -21.75 8.03
CA ASN A 61 -8.90 -21.25 9.38
C ASN A 61 -8.77 -19.71 9.46
N ILE A 62 -9.16 -18.99 8.42
CA ILE A 62 -9.22 -17.51 8.45
C ILE A 62 -10.65 -17.06 8.16
N VAL A 63 -11.17 -16.20 9.02
CA VAL A 63 -12.52 -15.63 8.89
C VAL A 63 -12.46 -14.11 8.83
N GLY A 64 -13.47 -13.49 8.26
CA GLY A 64 -13.56 -12.05 8.13
C GLY A 64 -14.43 -11.40 9.21
N ILE A 65 -14.10 -10.13 9.55
CA ILE A 65 -14.97 -9.24 10.32
C ILE A 65 -15.02 -7.86 9.67
N ASP A 66 -16.01 -7.07 10.06
CA ASP A 66 -16.08 -5.64 9.80
C ASP A 66 -16.36 -4.91 11.13
N ALA A 67 -15.30 -4.49 11.81
CA ALA A 67 -15.41 -3.79 13.09
C ALA A 67 -15.71 -2.30 12.87
N ALA A 68 -16.45 -1.69 13.80
CA ALA A 68 -16.79 -0.29 13.75
C ALA A 68 -15.55 0.61 13.78
N ILE A 69 -15.63 1.77 13.10
CA ILE A 69 -14.61 2.83 13.16
C ILE A 69 -14.58 3.46 14.55
N PHE A 70 -15.77 3.76 15.09
CA PHE A 70 -15.91 4.27 16.44
C PHE A 70 -15.88 3.13 17.45
N MET A 71 -14.88 3.16 18.30
CA MET A 71 -14.70 2.18 19.37
C MET A 71 -14.63 2.88 20.72
N HIS A 72 -14.86 2.13 21.79
CA HIS A 72 -14.75 2.65 23.15
C HIS A 72 -13.35 3.27 23.37
N PRO A 73 -13.24 4.48 23.94
CA PRO A 73 -11.94 5.17 24.10
C PRO A 73 -10.86 4.36 24.82
N THR A 74 -11.27 3.47 25.73
CA THR A 74 -10.35 2.56 26.45
C THR A 74 -9.58 1.62 25.50
N VAL A 75 -10.11 1.32 24.31
CA VAL A 75 -9.39 0.51 23.30
C VAL A 75 -8.07 1.18 22.94
N TRP A 76 -8.11 2.47 22.68
CA TRP A 76 -6.95 3.27 22.29
C TRP A 76 -6.00 3.57 23.44
N LYS A 77 -6.52 3.60 24.66
CA LYS A 77 -5.70 3.68 25.88
C LYS A 77 -4.97 2.35 26.13
N ALA A 78 -5.69 1.23 26.02
CA ALA A 78 -5.12 -0.10 26.21
C ALA A 78 -4.01 -0.41 25.19
N SER A 79 -4.21 -0.04 23.92
CA SER A 79 -3.22 -0.22 22.85
C SER A 79 -2.07 0.80 22.88
N GLY A 80 -2.12 1.82 23.75
CA GLY A 80 -1.09 2.87 23.88
C GLY A 80 -1.20 4.02 22.86
N HIS A 81 -2.15 4.00 21.94
CA HIS A 81 -2.27 5.04 20.89
C HIS A 81 -2.58 6.44 21.46
N VAL A 82 -3.31 6.53 22.56
CA VAL A 82 -3.59 7.83 23.16
C VAL A 82 -2.33 8.48 23.73
N ASP A 83 -1.44 7.68 24.30
CA ASP A 83 -0.27 8.17 25.05
C ASP A 83 1.00 8.24 24.19
N ALA A 84 1.19 7.30 23.24
CA ALA A 84 2.46 7.12 22.54
C ALA A 84 2.40 7.31 21.00
N PHE A 85 1.22 7.49 20.40
CA PHE A 85 1.10 7.67 18.95
C PHE A 85 1.32 9.13 18.57
N ASN A 86 2.56 9.59 18.72
CA ASN A 86 2.95 10.97 18.53
C ASN A 86 4.11 11.12 17.56
N ASP A 87 4.05 12.17 16.72
CA ASP A 87 5.18 12.63 15.92
C ASP A 87 5.89 13.79 16.61
N PRO A 88 7.23 13.82 16.64
CA PRO A 88 7.99 14.98 17.10
C PRO A 88 8.02 16.06 16.01
N LEU A 89 7.35 17.18 16.24
CA LEU A 89 7.22 18.27 15.28
C LEU A 89 8.07 19.47 15.65
N ILE A 90 8.67 20.09 14.63
CA ILE A 90 9.46 21.31 14.73
C ILE A 90 9.05 22.30 13.64
N ASP A 91 8.94 23.58 13.96
CA ASP A 91 8.62 24.63 13.00
C ASP A 91 9.88 25.44 12.66
N ASN A 92 10.01 25.82 11.39
CA ASN A 92 11.01 26.81 10.99
C ASN A 92 10.37 28.21 10.92
N ARG A 93 10.88 29.16 11.72
CA ARG A 93 10.30 30.50 11.87
C ARG A 93 10.39 31.33 10.60
N ALA A 94 11.42 31.13 9.77
CA ALA A 94 11.61 31.89 8.53
C ALA A 94 10.67 31.42 7.42
N SER A 95 10.54 30.11 7.20
CA SER A 95 9.63 29.53 6.18
C SER A 95 8.19 29.42 6.65
N LYS A 96 7.91 29.53 7.95
CA LYS A 96 6.61 29.25 8.60
C LYS A 96 6.09 27.84 8.26
N LYS A 97 7.00 26.89 7.98
CA LYS A 97 6.67 25.51 7.63
C LYS A 97 7.00 24.58 8.80
N ARG A 98 6.19 23.56 8.92
CA ARG A 98 6.29 22.50 9.93
C ARG A 98 6.95 21.26 9.33
N TYR A 99 7.82 20.63 10.13
CA TYR A 99 8.56 19.44 9.78
C TYR A 99 8.49 18.41 10.91
N ARG A 100 8.71 17.17 10.58
CA ARG A 100 8.98 16.12 11.56
C ARG A 100 10.47 16.18 11.90
N ALA A 101 10.78 16.29 13.19
CA ALA A 101 12.16 16.38 13.66
C ALA A 101 12.94 15.08 13.40
N ASP A 102 12.29 13.93 13.59
CA ASP A 102 12.83 12.61 13.28
C ASP A 102 13.20 12.49 11.80
N VAL A 103 12.32 12.86 10.88
CA VAL A 103 12.59 12.81 9.43
C VAL A 103 13.75 13.72 9.03
N LEU A 104 13.87 14.92 9.63
CA LEU A 104 15.00 15.82 9.36
C LEU A 104 16.33 15.19 9.77
N ILE A 105 16.34 14.45 10.87
CA ILE A 105 17.54 13.75 11.38
C ILE A 105 17.84 12.53 10.52
N GLU A 106 16.84 11.74 10.14
CA GLU A 106 16.98 10.60 9.23
C GLU A 106 17.48 11.02 7.86
N ASP A 107 16.98 12.12 7.30
CA ASP A 107 17.49 12.71 6.06
C ASP A 107 18.98 13.11 6.18
N GLN A 108 19.42 13.56 7.36
CA GLN A 108 20.82 13.88 7.61
C GLN A 108 21.70 12.62 7.72
N ILE A 109 21.21 11.57 8.36
CA ILE A 109 21.87 10.25 8.39
C ILE A 109 22.01 9.73 6.96
N GLY A 110 20.94 9.82 6.15
CA GLY A 110 20.94 9.46 4.73
C GLY A 110 22.00 10.22 3.90
N LYS A 111 22.23 11.50 4.20
CA LYS A 111 23.30 12.28 3.53
C LYS A 111 24.71 11.76 3.84
N TYR A 112 24.96 11.24 5.03
CA TYR A 112 26.22 10.58 5.32
C TYR A 112 26.38 9.29 4.51
N GLU A 113 25.33 8.50 4.40
CA GLU A 113 25.33 7.29 3.56
C GLU A 113 25.57 7.61 2.08
N GLU A 114 24.91 8.64 1.55
CA GLU A 114 25.17 9.11 0.18
C GLU A 114 26.63 9.55 -0.05
N LYS A 115 27.27 10.17 0.94
CA LYS A 115 28.69 10.54 0.86
C LYS A 115 29.58 9.29 0.82
N ILE A 116 29.28 8.27 1.61
CA ILE A 116 29.98 6.97 1.60
C ILE A 116 29.85 6.32 0.23
N GLU A 117 28.63 6.21 -0.30
CA GLU A 117 28.37 5.60 -1.61
C GLU A 117 29.04 6.39 -2.77
N LYS A 118 29.10 7.72 -2.69
CA LYS A 118 29.81 8.54 -3.67
C LYS A 118 31.32 8.27 -3.68
N GLU A 119 31.94 8.08 -2.51
CA GLU A 119 33.38 7.73 -2.43
C GLU A 119 33.64 6.31 -2.97
N ILE A 120 32.77 5.34 -2.65
CA ILE A 120 32.83 3.98 -3.19
C ILE A 120 32.67 3.97 -4.71
N ALA A 121 31.70 4.69 -5.23
CA ALA A 121 31.46 4.79 -6.68
C ALA A 121 32.65 5.40 -7.43
N LYS A 122 33.30 6.42 -6.85
CA LYS A 122 34.56 6.99 -7.40
C LYS A 122 35.70 5.96 -7.41
N ALA A 123 35.85 5.20 -6.33
CA ALA A 123 36.86 4.16 -6.22
C ALA A 123 36.61 3.01 -7.21
N ARG A 124 35.36 2.55 -7.32
CA ARG A 124 34.96 1.53 -8.30
C ARG A 124 35.25 1.96 -9.75
N LYS A 125 35.01 3.24 -10.10
CA LYS A 125 35.38 3.80 -11.40
C LYS A 125 36.90 3.80 -11.62
N ARG A 126 37.69 4.03 -10.56
CA ARG A 126 39.15 4.17 -10.65
C ARG A 126 39.85 2.79 -10.72
N PHE A 127 39.36 1.80 -9.99
CA PHE A 127 40.05 0.50 -9.83
C PHE A 127 39.40 -0.62 -10.68
N GLY A 128 38.26 -0.39 -11.30
CA GLY A 128 37.59 -1.35 -12.20
C GLY A 128 37.31 -2.71 -11.54
N GLU A 129 37.61 -3.80 -12.24
CA GLU A 129 37.38 -5.17 -11.76
C GLU A 129 38.23 -5.57 -10.54
N ALA A 130 39.32 -4.85 -10.29
CA ALA A 130 40.19 -5.11 -9.13
C ALA A 130 39.70 -4.43 -7.83
N PHE A 131 38.52 -3.77 -7.86
CA PHE A 131 37.99 -3.05 -6.73
C PHE A 131 37.38 -4.00 -5.69
N ASP A 132 38.00 -4.07 -4.50
CA ASP A 132 37.45 -4.72 -3.32
C ASP A 132 36.71 -3.68 -2.44
N GLU A 133 35.38 -3.69 -2.50
CA GLU A 133 34.54 -2.77 -1.75
C GLU A 133 34.65 -2.97 -0.24
N ALA A 134 34.69 -4.22 0.22
CA ALA A 134 34.78 -4.53 1.66
C ALA A 134 36.09 -4.00 2.27
N GLN A 135 37.20 -4.23 1.58
CA GLN A 135 38.48 -3.69 1.99
C GLN A 135 38.51 -2.16 1.93
N PHE A 136 37.93 -1.57 0.89
CA PHE A 136 37.88 -0.12 0.76
C PHE A 136 37.05 0.53 1.87
N ARG A 137 35.88 -0.04 2.20
CA ARG A 137 35.03 0.42 3.32
C ARG A 137 35.78 0.35 4.66
N ALA A 138 36.59 -0.66 4.85
CA ALA A 138 37.33 -0.89 6.11
C ALA A 138 38.63 -0.04 6.25
N THR A 139 39.14 0.52 5.14
CA THR A 139 40.49 1.17 5.16
C THR A 139 40.48 2.61 4.68
N ASN A 140 39.48 3.06 3.94
CA ASN A 140 39.46 4.41 3.40
C ASN A 140 39.08 5.44 4.49
N GLY A 141 39.99 6.36 4.80
CA GLY A 141 39.81 7.34 5.88
C GLY A 141 38.56 8.20 5.76
N ARG A 142 38.13 8.62 4.54
CA ARG A 142 36.93 9.41 4.33
C ARG A 142 35.66 8.59 4.54
N VAL A 143 35.67 7.34 4.09
CA VAL A 143 34.54 6.41 4.32
C VAL A 143 34.41 6.16 5.81
N LEU A 144 35.49 5.85 6.51
CA LEU A 144 35.50 5.61 7.97
C LEU A 144 35.03 6.85 8.75
N GLU A 145 35.44 8.05 8.34
CA GLU A 145 34.98 9.32 8.97
C GLU A 145 33.46 9.50 8.81
N HIS A 146 32.93 9.28 7.60
CA HIS A 146 31.47 9.40 7.37
C HIS A 146 30.68 8.29 8.05
N GLN A 147 31.19 7.06 8.12
CA GLN A 147 30.60 5.97 8.88
C GLN A 147 30.54 6.30 10.37
N ALA A 148 31.64 6.77 10.96
CA ALA A 148 31.68 7.15 12.37
C ALA A 148 30.67 8.28 12.71
N LYS A 149 30.55 9.30 11.85
CA LYS A 149 29.54 10.36 12.01
C LYS A 149 28.11 9.83 11.90
N ARG A 150 27.86 8.99 10.90
CA ARG A 150 26.56 8.35 10.70
C ARG A 150 26.16 7.53 11.93
N ASP A 151 27.06 6.66 12.39
CA ASP A 151 26.79 5.72 13.47
C ASP A 151 26.60 6.45 14.81
N ALA A 152 27.41 7.45 15.10
CA ALA A 152 27.25 8.29 16.30
C ALA A 152 25.95 9.08 16.28
N LEU A 153 25.58 9.64 15.12
CA LEU A 153 24.30 10.35 14.97
C LEU A 153 23.12 9.39 15.11
N HIS A 154 23.20 8.22 14.51
CA HIS A 154 22.16 7.18 14.58
C HIS A 154 21.97 6.69 16.03
N GLU A 155 23.03 6.42 16.77
CA GLU A 155 22.96 6.00 18.17
C GLU A 155 22.33 7.09 19.05
N ARG A 156 22.77 8.34 18.90
CA ARG A 156 22.24 9.50 19.63
C ARG A 156 20.76 9.73 19.33
N TYR A 157 20.39 9.67 18.06
CA TYR A 157 18.99 9.80 17.61
C TYR A 157 18.12 8.64 18.15
N ALA A 158 18.59 7.41 18.04
CA ALA A 158 17.88 6.26 18.55
C ALA A 158 17.62 6.34 20.06
N LYS A 159 18.59 6.84 20.82
CA LYS A 159 18.43 7.08 22.26
C LYS A 159 17.41 8.19 22.53
N ALA A 160 17.50 9.32 21.84
CA ALA A 160 16.58 10.45 22.00
C ALA A 160 15.12 10.05 21.70
N MET A 161 14.90 9.23 20.65
CA MET A 161 13.57 8.71 20.33
C MET A 161 13.06 7.72 21.36
N ASN A 162 13.90 6.83 21.87
CA ASN A 162 13.50 5.87 22.91
C ASN A 162 13.10 6.54 24.22
N ASP A 163 13.86 7.54 24.61
CA ASP A 163 13.64 8.26 25.85
C ASP A 163 12.56 9.36 25.68
N MET A 164 11.99 9.51 24.47
CA MET A 164 11.07 10.58 24.08
C MET A 164 11.63 11.98 24.46
N ASN A 165 12.94 12.15 24.33
CA ASN A 165 13.64 13.38 24.69
C ASN A 165 13.59 14.40 23.55
N LEU A 166 12.59 15.27 23.58
CA LEU A 166 12.34 16.29 22.56
C LEU A 166 13.40 17.38 22.52
N GLU A 167 14.00 17.70 23.67
CA GLU A 167 15.08 18.67 23.75
C GLU A 167 16.34 18.14 23.04
N GLU A 168 16.64 16.86 23.22
CA GLU A 168 17.75 16.20 22.56
C GLU A 168 17.55 16.13 21.05
N LEU A 169 16.32 15.84 20.56
CA LEU A 169 16.01 15.88 19.13
C LEU A 169 16.27 17.27 18.55
N LYS A 170 15.91 18.34 19.26
CA LYS A 170 16.23 19.70 18.84
C LYS A 170 17.73 19.94 18.84
N GLN A 171 18.43 19.49 19.88
CA GLN A 171 19.87 19.68 19.98
C GLN A 171 20.63 18.96 18.87
N ILE A 172 20.22 17.76 18.48
CA ILE A 172 20.74 17.05 17.31
C ILE A 172 20.56 17.88 16.04
N ILE A 173 19.39 18.47 15.80
CA ILE A 173 19.12 19.31 14.62
C ILE A 173 20.04 20.53 14.59
N LEU A 174 20.35 21.11 15.75
CA LEU A 174 21.25 22.25 15.86
C LEU A 174 22.71 21.86 15.67
N ASP A 175 23.17 20.78 16.31
CA ASP A 175 24.56 20.31 16.26
C ASP A 175 24.95 19.83 14.87
N GLU A 176 24.04 19.13 14.19
CA GLU A 176 24.21 18.68 12.81
C GLU A 176 23.98 19.78 11.78
N GLU A 177 23.74 21.01 12.26
CA GLU A 177 23.52 22.18 11.43
C GLU A 177 22.43 21.99 10.34
N ILE A 178 21.39 21.24 10.66
CA ILE A 178 20.31 20.93 9.72
C ILE A 178 19.57 22.21 9.34
N VAL A 179 19.53 22.49 8.04
CA VAL A 179 18.86 23.67 7.47
C VAL A 179 17.45 23.32 7.00
N CYS A 180 16.58 24.30 7.06
CA CYS A 180 15.23 24.19 6.51
C CYS A 180 15.30 23.96 4.99
N PRO A 181 14.67 22.92 4.42
CA PRO A 181 14.71 22.64 2.98
C PRO A 181 14.17 23.74 2.08
N ILE A 182 13.31 24.62 2.63
CA ILE A 182 12.67 25.71 1.87
C ILE A 182 13.44 27.03 2.02
N SER A 183 13.74 27.44 3.27
CA SER A 183 14.36 28.74 3.52
C SER A 183 15.87 28.72 3.64
N GLY A 184 16.49 27.53 3.74
CA GLY A 184 17.92 27.39 3.99
C GLY A 184 18.37 27.86 5.38
N THR A 185 17.47 28.30 6.25
CA THR A 185 17.79 28.83 7.59
C THR A 185 17.78 27.75 8.66
N ARG A 186 18.48 28.00 9.78
CA ARG A 186 18.50 27.15 10.99
C ARG A 186 17.60 27.68 12.11
N ASN A 187 16.65 28.55 11.80
CA ASN A 187 15.81 29.22 12.78
C ASN A 187 14.63 28.30 13.22
N TRP A 188 14.97 27.30 14.03
CA TRP A 188 14.03 26.29 14.51
C TRP A 188 13.36 26.67 15.82
N THR A 189 12.11 26.22 16.00
CA THR A 189 11.39 26.27 17.28
C THR A 189 11.82 25.11 18.18
N ASP A 190 11.16 24.98 19.35
CA ASP A 190 11.24 23.75 20.13
C ASP A 190 10.49 22.62 19.43
N VAL A 191 10.96 21.38 19.66
CA VAL A 191 10.26 20.19 19.23
C VAL A 191 9.06 19.95 20.15
N ARG A 192 7.91 19.61 19.56
CA ARG A 192 6.66 19.34 20.30
C ARG A 192 6.08 18.01 19.85
N GLN A 193 5.53 17.26 20.78
CA GLN A 193 4.75 16.06 20.43
C GLN A 193 3.42 16.45 19.78
N PHE A 194 3.06 15.73 18.74
CA PHE A 194 1.79 15.87 18.06
C PHE A 194 1.12 14.49 17.93
N ASN A 195 0.01 14.31 18.63
CA ASN A 195 -0.74 13.06 18.56
C ASN A 195 -1.46 12.92 17.20
N LEU A 196 -1.27 11.79 16.56
CA LEU A 196 -1.83 11.50 15.24
C LEU A 196 -3.28 11.02 15.28
N MET A 197 -3.89 10.86 16.46
CA MET A 197 -5.30 10.48 16.59
C MET A 197 -6.22 11.65 16.23
N PHE A 198 -7.17 11.42 15.31
CA PHE A 198 -8.31 12.33 15.17
C PHE A 198 -9.28 12.14 16.32
N LYS A 199 -9.73 13.25 16.91
CA LYS A 199 -10.72 13.29 17.99
C LYS A 199 -12.03 13.84 17.48
N THR A 200 -13.14 13.33 18.00
CA THR A 200 -14.48 13.90 17.83
C THR A 200 -15.26 13.70 19.13
N GLU A 201 -16.44 14.28 19.21
CA GLU A 201 -17.28 14.23 20.40
C GLU A 201 -18.61 13.55 20.08
N VAL A 202 -19.09 12.74 21.01
CA VAL A 202 -20.40 12.09 20.97
C VAL A 202 -21.18 12.48 22.22
N GLY A 203 -22.38 13.02 22.03
CA GLY A 203 -23.27 13.47 23.11
C GLY A 203 -24.15 14.62 22.64
N SER A 204 -25.27 14.84 23.32
CA SER A 204 -26.26 15.86 22.95
C SER A 204 -26.04 17.24 23.60
N THR A 205 -25.14 17.35 24.58
CA THR A 205 -24.82 18.60 25.30
C THR A 205 -23.31 18.72 25.48
N ALA A 206 -22.80 19.96 25.48
CA ALA A 206 -21.39 20.23 25.70
C ALA A 206 -20.86 19.66 27.05
N ASP A 207 -21.69 19.67 28.09
CA ASP A 207 -21.33 19.18 29.43
C ASP A 207 -21.40 17.66 29.60
N GLY A 208 -22.02 16.95 28.60
CA GLY A 208 -22.15 15.47 28.57
C GLY A 208 -21.45 14.81 27.41
N ALA A 209 -20.69 15.55 26.59
CA ALA A 209 -20.00 15.01 25.44
C ALA A 209 -18.81 14.13 25.86
N SER A 210 -18.73 12.94 25.26
CA SER A 210 -17.62 12.02 25.43
C SER A 210 -16.68 12.11 24.25
N THR A 211 -15.38 12.30 24.50
CA THR A 211 -14.35 12.24 23.46
C THR A 211 -14.22 10.82 22.94
N ILE A 212 -14.36 10.67 21.63
CA ILE A 212 -14.05 9.44 20.91
C ILE A 212 -12.99 9.72 19.83
N TYR A 213 -12.44 8.66 19.26
CA TYR A 213 -11.37 8.75 18.27
C TYR A 213 -11.77 8.05 16.98
N LEU A 214 -11.30 8.58 15.84
CA LEU A 214 -11.27 7.81 14.60
C LEU A 214 -10.11 6.81 14.69
N ARG A 215 -10.38 5.55 14.37
CA ARG A 215 -9.34 4.50 14.47
C ARG A 215 -8.14 4.80 13.58
N PRO A 216 -6.89 4.75 14.11
CA PRO A 216 -5.68 4.95 13.31
C PRO A 216 -5.19 3.67 12.62
N GLU A 217 -5.80 2.53 12.96
CA GLU A 217 -5.53 1.20 12.41
C GLU A 217 -6.75 0.27 12.56
N THR A 218 -6.77 -0.81 11.82
CA THR A 218 -7.85 -1.81 11.88
C THR A 218 -7.58 -2.95 12.86
N ALA A 219 -6.34 -3.14 13.33
CA ALA A 219 -5.92 -4.23 14.22
C ALA A 219 -6.73 -4.32 15.50
N GLN A 220 -6.94 -3.19 16.18
CA GLN A 220 -7.58 -3.18 17.50
C GLN A 220 -9.04 -3.67 17.44
N GLY A 221 -9.74 -3.42 16.32
CA GLY A 221 -11.06 -3.96 16.08
C GLY A 221 -11.07 -5.49 16.03
N ILE A 222 -9.99 -6.11 15.56
CA ILE A 222 -9.83 -7.56 15.54
C ILE A 222 -9.59 -8.07 16.97
N PHE A 223 -8.66 -7.47 17.70
CA PHE A 223 -8.31 -7.92 19.05
C PHE A 223 -9.48 -7.87 20.03
N VAL A 224 -10.26 -6.77 20.03
CA VAL A 224 -11.43 -6.67 20.93
C VAL A 224 -12.55 -7.63 20.56
N ASN A 225 -12.59 -8.14 19.33
CA ASN A 225 -13.55 -9.13 18.86
C ASN A 225 -13.02 -10.58 18.91
N TYR A 226 -11.79 -10.81 19.37
CA TYR A 226 -11.19 -12.14 19.41
C TYR A 226 -12.12 -13.20 20.06
N LEU A 227 -12.61 -12.93 21.26
CA LEU A 227 -13.50 -13.88 21.98
C LEU A 227 -14.84 -14.09 21.27
N ASN A 228 -15.41 -13.04 20.66
CA ASN A 228 -16.66 -13.13 19.91
C ASN A 228 -16.49 -14.08 18.72
N VAL A 229 -15.45 -13.86 17.92
CA VAL A 229 -15.15 -14.66 16.73
C VAL A 229 -14.77 -16.10 17.11
N GLN A 230 -13.89 -16.27 18.09
CA GLN A 230 -13.43 -17.57 18.54
C GLN A 230 -14.60 -18.45 19.01
N LYS A 231 -15.53 -17.89 19.79
CA LYS A 231 -16.67 -18.63 20.34
C LYS A 231 -17.75 -18.91 19.30
N THR A 232 -18.15 -17.87 18.54
CA THR A 232 -19.24 -18.02 17.56
C THR A 232 -18.83 -18.86 16.37
N GLY A 233 -17.57 -18.73 15.92
CA GLY A 233 -16.99 -19.54 14.86
C GLY A 233 -16.47 -20.91 15.31
N ARG A 234 -16.45 -21.19 16.64
CA ARG A 234 -15.82 -22.39 17.22
C ARG A 234 -14.38 -22.59 16.73
N MET A 235 -13.66 -21.46 16.59
CA MET A 235 -12.32 -21.45 16.01
C MET A 235 -11.32 -22.15 16.95
N ARG A 236 -10.43 -22.95 16.34
CA ARG A 236 -9.31 -23.60 17.02
C ARG A 236 -8.01 -22.99 16.56
N LEU A 237 -7.04 -22.85 17.45
CA LEU A 237 -5.70 -22.39 17.09
C LEU A 237 -4.96 -23.42 16.20
N PRO A 238 -4.20 -22.99 15.19
CA PRO A 238 -4.05 -21.59 14.76
C PRO A 238 -5.21 -21.13 13.88
N PHE A 239 -5.66 -19.88 14.07
CA PHE A 239 -6.68 -19.28 13.20
C PHE A 239 -6.44 -17.78 13.02
N GLY A 240 -6.96 -17.21 11.94
CA GLY A 240 -6.84 -15.80 11.62
C GLY A 240 -8.19 -15.06 11.56
N ILE A 241 -8.13 -13.76 11.80
CA ILE A 241 -9.24 -12.83 11.59
C ILE A 241 -8.77 -11.74 10.65
N ALA A 242 -9.47 -11.58 9.54
CA ALA A 242 -9.16 -10.62 8.47
C ALA A 242 -10.18 -9.48 8.45
N GLN A 243 -9.71 -8.27 8.13
CA GLN A 243 -10.54 -7.08 7.98
C GLN A 243 -10.01 -6.19 6.88
N ILE A 244 -10.91 -5.55 6.12
CA ILE A 244 -10.62 -4.40 5.26
C ILE A 244 -11.37 -3.21 5.82
N GLY A 245 -10.70 -2.07 6.00
CA GLY A 245 -11.40 -0.92 6.53
C GLY A 245 -10.60 0.37 6.51
N LYS A 246 -11.33 1.48 6.63
CA LYS A 246 -10.77 2.82 6.76
C LYS A 246 -10.02 3.00 8.07
N ALA A 247 -8.89 3.72 7.97
CA ALA A 247 -8.12 4.19 9.11
C ALA A 247 -7.74 5.66 8.91
N PHE A 248 -7.44 6.36 9.99
CA PHE A 248 -7.29 7.81 10.00
C PHE A 248 -6.07 8.22 10.83
N ARG A 249 -5.16 8.97 10.22
CA ARG A 249 -3.99 9.52 10.90
C ARG A 249 -3.85 10.99 10.58
N ASN A 250 -3.80 11.84 11.58
CA ASN A 250 -3.67 13.28 11.40
C ASN A 250 -2.26 13.66 10.93
N GLU A 251 -1.88 13.15 9.77
CA GLU A 251 -0.58 13.36 9.13
C GLU A 251 -0.36 14.87 8.87
N ILE A 252 0.75 15.40 9.35
CA ILE A 252 1.10 16.81 9.16
C ILE A 252 1.91 17.02 7.90
N VAL A 253 2.78 16.07 7.57
CA VAL A 253 3.62 16.11 6.38
C VAL A 253 3.13 15.03 5.42
N ALA A 254 2.11 15.37 4.63
CA ALA A 254 1.68 14.53 3.51
C ALA A 254 2.67 14.68 2.36
N ARG A 255 3.23 13.59 1.90
CA ARG A 255 4.15 13.54 0.74
C ARG A 255 3.81 12.35 -0.14
N GLN A 256 4.22 12.43 -1.40
CA GLN A 256 4.18 11.31 -2.33
C GLN A 256 2.76 10.82 -2.67
N PHE A 257 1.85 11.79 -2.92
CA PHE A 257 0.49 11.49 -3.38
C PHE A 257 -0.25 10.58 -2.40
N ILE A 258 -0.88 9.49 -2.87
CA ILE A 258 -1.63 8.54 -2.05
C ILE A 258 -0.76 7.59 -1.21
N PHE A 259 0.57 7.75 -1.23
CA PHE A 259 1.46 6.94 -0.39
C PHE A 259 1.28 7.24 1.10
N ARG A 260 1.02 8.51 1.45
CA ARG A 260 0.77 8.94 2.83
C ARG A 260 -0.41 9.91 2.89
N MET A 261 -1.50 9.47 3.47
CA MET A 261 -2.78 10.17 3.53
C MET A 261 -3.30 10.26 4.98
N ARG A 262 -4.23 11.18 5.21
CA ARG A 262 -4.95 11.33 6.49
C ARG A 262 -6.07 10.33 6.66
N GLU A 263 -6.72 9.96 5.58
CA GLU A 263 -7.73 8.93 5.49
C GLU A 263 -7.26 7.89 4.46
N PHE A 264 -7.13 6.65 4.86
CA PHE A 264 -6.62 5.56 4.03
C PHE A 264 -7.34 4.25 4.36
N GLU A 265 -7.04 3.20 3.65
CA GLU A 265 -7.68 1.89 3.84
C GLU A 265 -6.61 0.82 4.06
N GLN A 266 -6.82 -0.04 5.06
CA GLN A 266 -5.97 -1.18 5.36
C GLN A 266 -6.68 -2.48 5.04
N MET A 267 -5.91 -3.46 4.59
CA MET A 267 -6.26 -4.89 4.53
C MET A 267 -5.36 -5.58 5.56
N GLU A 268 -5.96 -6.09 6.61
CA GLU A 268 -5.21 -6.55 7.78
C GLU A 268 -5.72 -7.91 8.26
N MET A 269 -4.80 -8.78 8.64
CA MET A 269 -5.09 -10.08 9.22
C MET A 269 -4.25 -10.29 10.48
N GLN A 270 -4.92 -10.70 11.55
CA GLN A 270 -4.30 -11.09 12.81
C GLN A 270 -4.45 -12.62 12.95
N PHE A 271 -3.33 -13.33 12.95
CA PHE A 271 -3.27 -14.79 13.02
C PHE A 271 -2.83 -15.23 14.41
N PHE A 272 -3.72 -15.91 15.12
CA PHE A 272 -3.55 -16.32 16.50
C PHE A 272 -2.92 -17.71 16.56
N VAL A 273 -1.85 -17.84 17.34
CA VAL A 273 -1.04 -19.06 17.42
C VAL A 273 -0.72 -19.44 18.86
N LYS A 274 -0.33 -20.69 19.07
CA LYS A 274 0.18 -21.16 20.38
C LYS A 274 1.52 -20.47 20.67
N PRO A 275 1.73 -19.92 21.89
CA PRO A 275 3.03 -19.38 22.29
C PRO A 275 4.17 -20.37 22.07
N GLY A 276 5.30 -19.88 21.53
CA GLY A 276 6.45 -20.69 21.17
C GLY A 276 6.45 -21.23 19.73
N THR A 277 5.37 -21.00 18.96
CA THR A 277 5.28 -21.37 17.53
C THR A 277 5.28 -20.13 16.62
N GLU A 278 5.27 -18.94 17.18
CA GLU A 278 5.08 -17.68 16.47
C GLU A 278 6.15 -17.38 15.43
N LEU A 279 7.42 -17.71 15.69
CA LEU A 279 8.51 -17.42 14.75
C LEU A 279 8.45 -18.31 13.49
N ASP A 280 7.95 -19.53 13.59
CA ASP A 280 7.73 -20.39 12.43
C ASP A 280 6.55 -19.89 11.60
N TRP A 281 5.48 -19.46 12.25
CA TRP A 281 4.35 -18.83 11.57
C TRP A 281 4.72 -17.49 10.94
N PHE A 282 5.56 -16.69 11.58
CA PHE A 282 6.09 -15.46 11.03
C PHE A 282 6.85 -15.71 9.71
N LYS A 283 7.77 -16.67 9.69
CA LYS A 283 8.50 -17.07 8.47
C LYS A 283 7.55 -17.54 7.37
N LYS A 284 6.56 -18.36 7.72
CA LYS A 284 5.57 -18.85 6.77
C LYS A 284 4.75 -17.70 6.17
N TRP A 285 4.27 -16.78 6.99
CA TRP A 285 3.50 -15.63 6.52
C TRP A 285 4.35 -14.66 5.68
N LYS A 286 5.61 -14.41 6.02
CA LYS A 286 6.53 -13.65 5.16
C LYS A 286 6.55 -14.20 3.73
N GLN A 287 6.77 -15.50 3.58
CA GLN A 287 6.84 -16.13 2.25
C GLN A 287 5.48 -16.14 1.56
N THR A 288 4.40 -16.44 2.26
CA THR A 288 3.05 -16.44 1.72
C THR A 288 2.68 -15.06 1.19
N ARG A 289 3.00 -14.00 1.93
CA ARG A 289 2.70 -12.63 1.49
C ARG A 289 3.54 -12.20 0.30
N LEU A 290 4.83 -12.53 0.29
CA LEU A 290 5.68 -12.24 -0.87
C LEU A 290 5.17 -12.96 -2.14
N ASN A 291 4.78 -14.22 -2.03
CA ASN A 291 4.22 -14.97 -3.17
C ASN A 291 2.96 -14.29 -3.73
N TRP A 292 2.08 -13.78 -2.85
CA TRP A 292 0.89 -13.04 -3.25
C TRP A 292 1.23 -11.78 -4.07
N HIS A 293 2.27 -11.04 -3.69
CA HIS A 293 2.76 -9.92 -4.48
C HIS A 293 3.35 -10.35 -5.82
N LEU A 294 4.18 -11.41 -5.81
CA LEU A 294 4.85 -11.92 -7.02
C LEU A 294 3.86 -12.49 -8.05
N ALA A 295 2.71 -13.01 -7.62
CA ALA A 295 1.66 -13.52 -8.51
C ALA A 295 1.10 -12.45 -9.46
N LEU A 296 1.27 -11.16 -9.16
CA LEU A 296 0.92 -10.04 -10.04
C LEU A 296 1.80 -9.94 -11.28
N GLY A 297 2.98 -10.59 -11.27
CA GLY A 297 3.91 -10.60 -12.41
C GLY A 297 4.84 -9.38 -12.46
N PHE A 298 5.01 -8.64 -11.38
CA PHE A 298 5.83 -7.42 -11.36
C PHE A 298 7.35 -7.68 -11.24
N GLY A 299 7.77 -8.94 -11.15
CA GLY A 299 9.17 -9.34 -11.04
C GLY A 299 9.69 -9.29 -9.59
N ASN A 300 10.55 -10.26 -9.25
CA ASN A 300 11.11 -10.37 -7.90
C ASN A 300 12.05 -9.21 -7.55
N GLU A 301 12.70 -8.61 -8.55
CA GLU A 301 13.62 -7.48 -8.41
C GLU A 301 12.94 -6.20 -7.90
N ASN A 302 11.61 -6.11 -8.02
CA ASN A 302 10.84 -4.98 -7.53
C ASN A 302 10.39 -5.12 -6.07
N TYR A 303 10.68 -6.25 -5.43
CA TYR A 303 10.35 -6.51 -4.03
C TYR A 303 11.60 -6.86 -3.23
N ARG A 304 11.61 -6.50 -1.96
CA ARG A 304 12.59 -6.96 -1.00
C ARG A 304 11.99 -7.02 0.40
N PHE A 305 12.58 -7.84 1.25
CA PHE A 305 12.32 -7.77 2.69
C PHE A 305 13.21 -6.72 3.34
N HIS A 306 12.64 -6.00 4.28
CA HIS A 306 13.35 -5.14 5.22
C HIS A 306 13.06 -5.65 6.64
N ASP A 307 13.98 -6.42 7.19
CA ASP A 307 13.86 -6.93 8.56
C ASP A 307 14.25 -5.82 9.54
N HIS A 308 13.40 -5.60 10.57
CA HIS A 308 13.63 -4.53 11.53
C HIS A 308 14.69 -4.94 12.55
N GLU A 309 15.78 -4.20 12.64
CA GLU A 309 16.81 -4.38 13.66
C GLU A 309 16.29 -3.95 15.04
N LYS A 310 15.45 -2.92 15.07
CA LYS A 310 14.84 -2.38 16.29
C LYS A 310 13.35 -2.70 16.30
N LEU A 311 12.97 -3.58 17.21
CA LEU A 311 11.59 -4.02 17.33
C LEU A 311 10.77 -3.07 18.22
N ALA A 312 9.48 -2.92 17.90
CA ALA A 312 8.53 -2.31 18.80
C ALA A 312 8.40 -3.14 20.09
N HIS A 313 8.04 -2.52 21.21
CA HIS A 313 7.95 -3.16 22.52
C HIS A 313 6.96 -4.34 22.59
N TYR A 314 6.06 -4.45 21.64
CA TYR A 314 5.07 -5.53 21.53
C TYR A 314 5.49 -6.65 20.59
N ALA A 315 6.61 -6.51 19.87
CA ALA A 315 7.01 -7.46 18.83
C ALA A 315 8.31 -8.18 19.21
N ASN A 316 8.43 -9.46 18.83
CA ASN A 316 9.68 -10.22 18.89
C ASN A 316 10.26 -10.54 17.49
N ALA A 317 9.54 -10.22 16.42
CA ALA A 317 10.01 -10.19 15.04
C ALA A 317 9.19 -9.22 14.21
N ALA A 318 9.81 -8.51 13.28
CA ALA A 318 9.14 -7.60 12.36
C ALA A 318 9.89 -7.54 11.02
N SER A 319 9.14 -7.48 9.92
CA SER A 319 9.69 -7.37 8.57
C SER A 319 8.69 -6.66 7.68
N ASP A 320 9.18 -5.77 6.82
CA ASP A 320 8.36 -5.16 5.78
C ASP A 320 8.63 -5.84 4.43
N ILE A 321 7.60 -5.94 3.61
CA ILE A 321 7.76 -6.11 2.17
C ILE A 321 7.79 -4.71 1.58
N GLU A 322 8.93 -4.35 1.00
CA GLU A 322 9.11 -3.10 0.28
C GLU A 322 8.98 -3.32 -1.22
N PHE A 323 8.37 -2.33 -1.89
CA PHE A 323 8.25 -2.27 -3.34
C PHE A 323 9.10 -1.12 -3.92
N HIS A 324 9.68 -1.34 -5.10
CA HIS A 324 10.50 -0.34 -5.81
C HIS A 324 9.62 0.71 -6.50
N MET A 325 9.35 1.80 -5.78
CA MET A 325 8.65 2.97 -6.30
C MET A 325 9.60 3.88 -7.11
N PRO A 326 9.12 4.85 -7.91
CA PRO A 326 9.97 5.84 -8.56
C PRO A 326 10.84 6.69 -7.60
N PHE A 327 10.51 6.70 -6.31
CA PHE A 327 11.25 7.36 -5.23
C PHE A 327 11.96 6.38 -4.29
N GLY A 328 12.32 5.19 -4.79
CA GLY A 328 13.05 4.14 -4.09
C GLY A 328 12.17 3.09 -3.44
N PHE A 329 12.80 2.10 -2.79
CA PHE A 329 12.10 1.06 -2.06
C PHE A 329 11.31 1.64 -0.91
N LYS A 330 10.04 1.24 -0.80
CA LYS A 330 9.11 1.70 0.25
C LYS A 330 8.23 0.56 0.71
N GLU A 331 7.97 0.53 2.00
CA GLU A 331 7.07 -0.39 2.65
C GLU A 331 5.67 -0.36 2.01
N VAL A 332 5.17 -1.53 1.62
CA VAL A 332 3.80 -1.74 1.14
C VAL A 332 3.02 -2.66 2.06
N GLU A 333 3.69 -3.57 2.75
CA GLU A 333 3.08 -4.50 3.70
C GLU A 333 4.02 -4.77 4.87
N GLY A 334 3.51 -4.67 6.10
CA GLY A 334 4.19 -5.04 7.33
C GLY A 334 3.78 -6.43 7.80
N ILE A 335 4.75 -7.21 8.30
CA ILE A 335 4.54 -8.52 8.90
C ILE A 335 5.20 -8.53 10.27
N HIS A 336 4.42 -8.74 11.33
CA HIS A 336 4.90 -8.62 12.70
C HIS A 336 4.50 -9.83 13.55
N SER A 337 5.43 -10.30 14.38
CA SER A 337 5.12 -11.19 15.49
C SER A 337 4.92 -10.33 16.75
N ARG A 338 3.66 -10.10 17.12
CA ARG A 338 3.23 -9.14 18.17
C ARG A 338 3.20 -9.72 19.57
N THR A 339 3.62 -10.97 19.74
CA THR A 339 3.46 -11.72 21.00
C THR A 339 2.00 -11.75 21.47
N ASN A 340 1.73 -11.76 22.78
CA ASN A 340 0.38 -11.66 23.36
C ASN A 340 0.04 -10.25 23.85
N PHE A 341 0.84 -9.24 23.47
CA PHE A 341 0.77 -7.89 24.04
C PHE A 341 -0.64 -7.32 23.96
N ASP A 342 -1.23 -7.22 22.78
CA ASP A 342 -2.53 -6.58 22.57
C ASP A 342 -3.65 -7.26 23.36
N LEU A 343 -3.75 -8.60 23.27
CA LEU A 343 -4.76 -9.35 24.00
C LEU A 343 -4.60 -9.21 25.53
N SER A 344 -3.36 -9.20 26.01
CA SER A 344 -3.05 -9.00 27.44
C SER A 344 -3.41 -7.59 27.92
N GLN A 345 -3.14 -6.56 27.11
CA GLN A 345 -3.53 -5.20 27.43
C GLN A 345 -5.07 -5.05 27.48
N HIS A 346 -5.78 -5.59 26.48
CA HIS A 346 -7.24 -5.57 26.49
C HIS A 346 -7.82 -6.37 27.66
N ALA A 347 -7.22 -7.50 28.03
CA ALA A 347 -7.62 -8.25 29.23
C ALA A 347 -7.46 -7.41 30.49
N LYS A 348 -6.30 -6.74 30.66
CA LYS A 348 -6.00 -5.87 31.78
C LYS A 348 -6.99 -4.69 31.90
N TYR A 349 -7.24 -3.97 30.80
CA TYR A 349 -8.10 -2.78 30.84
C TYR A 349 -9.61 -3.11 30.90
N SER A 350 -10.03 -4.27 30.40
CA SER A 350 -11.42 -4.70 30.44
C SER A 350 -11.78 -5.52 31.69
N GLY A 351 -10.79 -6.05 32.39
CA GLY A 351 -10.98 -7.02 33.48
C GLY A 351 -11.48 -8.40 33.03
N LYS A 352 -11.51 -8.66 31.70
CA LYS A 352 -11.97 -9.94 31.14
C LYS A 352 -10.78 -10.82 30.81
N LYS A 353 -10.92 -12.14 31.06
CA LYS A 353 -9.94 -13.10 30.59
C LYS A 353 -10.04 -13.27 29.06
N ILE A 354 -8.95 -12.98 28.35
CA ILE A 354 -8.83 -13.19 26.92
C ILE A 354 -7.83 -14.33 26.70
N GLU A 355 -8.29 -15.56 26.93
CA GLU A 355 -7.49 -16.79 26.86
C GLU A 355 -8.14 -17.79 25.91
N TYR A 356 -7.31 -18.67 25.36
CA TYR A 356 -7.73 -19.85 24.63
C TYR A 356 -7.53 -21.07 25.52
N PHE A 357 -8.57 -21.88 25.64
CA PHE A 357 -8.45 -23.21 26.26
C PHE A 357 -8.09 -24.23 25.19
N ASP A 358 -6.92 -24.83 25.32
CA ASP A 358 -6.43 -25.88 24.45
C ASP A 358 -6.87 -27.25 24.98
N PRO A 359 -7.82 -27.92 24.31
CA PRO A 359 -8.32 -29.23 24.80
C PRO A 359 -7.29 -30.37 24.66
N GLU A 360 -6.25 -30.21 23.83
CA GLU A 360 -5.22 -31.22 23.63
C GLU A 360 -4.21 -31.22 24.78
N SER A 361 -3.77 -30.04 25.24
CA SER A 361 -2.86 -29.90 26.38
C SER A 361 -3.59 -29.72 27.71
N ASN A 362 -4.91 -29.50 27.71
CA ASN A 362 -5.74 -29.14 28.87
C ASN A 362 -5.23 -27.88 29.60
N GLU A 363 -4.70 -26.90 28.84
CA GLU A 363 -4.15 -25.65 29.35
C GLU A 363 -4.87 -24.44 28.79
N SER A 364 -4.88 -23.35 29.57
CA SER A 364 -5.36 -22.05 29.08
C SER A 364 -4.19 -21.08 28.95
N TYR A 365 -4.12 -20.37 27.84
CA TYR A 365 -3.09 -19.35 27.60
C TYR A 365 -3.62 -18.23 26.71
N THR A 366 -2.99 -17.06 26.79
CA THR A 366 -3.22 -15.97 25.84
C THR A 366 -2.46 -16.25 24.56
N PRO A 367 -3.11 -16.35 23.39
CA PRO A 367 -2.42 -16.62 22.13
C PRO A 367 -1.39 -15.56 21.77
N TYR A 368 -0.36 -15.94 21.02
CA TYR A 368 0.52 -15.02 20.33
C TYR A 368 -0.08 -14.68 18.96
N VAL A 369 0.35 -13.55 18.39
CA VAL A 369 -0.27 -13.00 17.20
C VAL A 369 0.77 -12.75 16.11
N ILE A 370 0.49 -13.20 14.89
CA ILE A 370 1.19 -12.79 13.68
C ILE A 370 0.28 -11.85 12.90
N GLU A 371 0.74 -10.65 12.70
CA GLU A 371 0.07 -9.61 11.92
C GLU A 371 0.57 -9.61 10.49
N THR A 372 -0.33 -9.42 9.52
CA THR A 372 -0.02 -8.96 8.18
C THR A 372 -0.89 -7.75 7.90
N SER A 373 -0.29 -6.62 7.55
CA SER A 373 -1.00 -5.36 7.32
C SER A 373 -0.50 -4.68 6.06
N ILE A 374 -1.39 -4.50 5.10
CA ILE A 374 -1.11 -3.85 3.82
C ILE A 374 -2.00 -2.62 3.62
N GLY A 375 -1.39 -1.50 3.23
CA GLY A 375 -2.14 -0.31 2.83
C GLY A 375 -2.72 -0.50 1.43
N VAL A 376 -4.06 -0.46 1.30
CA VAL A 376 -4.72 -0.56 -0.02
C VAL A 376 -4.22 0.51 -0.97
N ASP A 377 -4.04 1.72 -0.47
CA ASP A 377 -3.64 2.89 -1.26
C ASP A 377 -2.17 2.80 -1.71
N ARG A 378 -1.29 2.25 -0.86
CA ARG A 378 0.11 1.96 -1.23
C ARG A 378 0.18 0.85 -2.27
N MET A 379 -0.63 -0.20 -2.12
CA MET A 379 -0.73 -1.27 -3.12
C MET A 379 -1.26 -0.75 -4.45
N PHE A 380 -2.30 0.10 -4.42
CA PHE A 380 -2.82 0.77 -5.61
C PHE A 380 -1.73 1.58 -6.31
N LEU A 381 -0.95 2.36 -5.56
CA LEU A 381 0.14 3.16 -6.10
C LEU A 381 1.25 2.28 -6.71
N SER A 382 1.59 1.15 -6.07
CA SER A 382 2.56 0.18 -6.60
C SER A 382 2.11 -0.36 -7.96
N VAL A 383 0.84 -0.76 -8.06
CA VAL A 383 0.24 -1.23 -9.31
C VAL A 383 0.31 -0.16 -10.40
N MET A 384 -0.05 1.09 -10.08
CA MET A 384 0.02 2.20 -11.04
C MET A 384 1.45 2.51 -11.47
N CYS A 385 2.39 2.54 -10.52
CA CYS A 385 3.80 2.83 -10.81
C CYS A 385 4.45 1.77 -11.70
N HIS A 386 4.12 0.50 -11.48
CA HIS A 386 4.65 -0.59 -12.30
C HIS A 386 4.02 -0.63 -13.69
N SER A 387 2.72 -0.36 -13.77
CA SER A 387 1.94 -0.55 -15.00
C SER A 387 2.03 0.62 -15.98
N PHE A 388 2.46 1.79 -15.54
CA PHE A 388 2.51 2.99 -16.39
C PHE A 388 3.71 2.98 -17.32
N GLU A 389 3.44 3.05 -18.63
CA GLU A 389 4.48 3.16 -19.66
C GLU A 389 4.10 4.13 -20.78
N GLU A 390 5.10 4.85 -21.29
CA GLU A 390 5.02 5.64 -22.52
C GLU A 390 5.86 4.92 -23.60
N GLU A 391 5.21 4.14 -24.43
CA GLU A 391 5.84 3.37 -25.51
C GLU A 391 6.03 4.21 -26.77
N LYS A 392 7.21 4.10 -27.37
CA LYS A 392 7.45 4.62 -28.74
C LYS A 392 7.08 3.56 -29.75
N LEU A 393 6.18 3.90 -30.65
CA LEU A 393 5.77 3.03 -31.74
C LEU A 393 6.70 3.16 -32.94
N GLU A 394 6.68 2.17 -33.83
CA GLU A 394 7.48 2.14 -35.05
C GLU A 394 7.23 3.35 -35.96
N ASN A 395 6.02 3.90 -35.96
CA ASN A 395 5.66 5.09 -36.73
C ASN A 395 6.12 6.42 -36.08
N GLY A 396 6.84 6.36 -34.95
CA GLY A 396 7.36 7.53 -34.23
C GLY A 396 6.36 8.18 -33.26
N GLU A 397 5.11 7.72 -33.20
CA GLU A 397 4.13 8.17 -32.21
C GLU A 397 4.43 7.61 -30.82
N THR A 398 3.93 8.28 -29.78
CA THR A 398 3.98 7.78 -28.40
C THR A 398 2.61 7.24 -28.00
N ARG A 399 2.59 6.05 -27.39
CA ARG A 399 1.42 5.44 -26.76
C ARG A 399 1.58 5.43 -25.26
N THR A 400 0.64 6.05 -24.52
CA THR A 400 0.54 5.87 -23.08
C THR A 400 -0.30 4.62 -22.82
N VAL A 401 0.22 3.71 -22.01
CA VAL A 401 -0.44 2.46 -21.68
C VAL A 401 -0.29 2.15 -20.19
N LEU A 402 -1.33 1.57 -19.60
CA LEU A 402 -1.28 0.93 -18.30
C LEU A 402 -1.30 -0.60 -18.47
N HIS A 403 -0.17 -1.24 -18.26
CA HIS A 403 -0.02 -2.70 -18.27
C HIS A 403 -0.55 -3.34 -16.97
N LEU A 404 -1.79 -3.00 -16.62
CA LEU A 404 -2.44 -3.57 -15.44
C LEU A 404 -2.60 -5.09 -15.59
N PRO A 405 -2.35 -5.89 -14.54
CA PRO A 405 -2.78 -7.29 -14.53
C PRO A 405 -4.25 -7.37 -14.92
N ALA A 406 -4.59 -8.19 -15.90
CA ALA A 406 -5.94 -8.23 -16.49
C ALA A 406 -7.04 -8.44 -15.44
N ALA A 407 -6.75 -9.23 -14.41
CA ALA A 407 -7.66 -9.46 -13.29
C ALA A 407 -7.91 -8.21 -12.44
N LEU A 408 -6.98 -7.26 -12.39
CA LEU A 408 -7.11 -6.01 -11.62
C LEU A 408 -7.66 -4.85 -12.46
N ALA A 409 -7.65 -4.95 -13.81
CA ALA A 409 -8.09 -3.87 -14.69
C ALA A 409 -9.51 -3.37 -14.35
N PRO A 410 -9.74 -2.05 -14.36
CA PRO A 410 -11.06 -1.45 -14.07
C PRO A 410 -12.17 -1.94 -15.02
N THR A 411 -11.85 -1.96 -16.30
CA THR A 411 -12.70 -2.50 -17.37
C THR A 411 -12.00 -3.72 -17.96
N LYS A 412 -12.74 -4.82 -18.15
CA LYS A 412 -12.15 -6.09 -18.63
C LYS A 412 -12.16 -6.19 -20.14
N LEU A 413 -13.18 -5.64 -20.78
CA LEU A 413 -13.42 -5.71 -22.21
C LEU A 413 -14.03 -4.41 -22.74
N ALA A 414 -13.48 -3.84 -23.80
CA ALA A 414 -14.12 -2.76 -24.53
C ALA A 414 -14.71 -3.27 -25.82
N ILE A 415 -15.92 -2.82 -26.14
CA ILE A 415 -16.74 -3.28 -27.27
C ILE A 415 -16.96 -2.10 -28.20
N MET A 416 -16.53 -2.23 -29.46
CA MET A 416 -16.42 -1.14 -30.41
C MET A 416 -16.99 -1.52 -31.77
N PRO A 417 -18.09 -0.93 -32.25
CA PRO A 417 -18.48 -1.08 -33.66
C PRO A 417 -17.48 -0.36 -34.55
N LEU A 418 -17.05 -0.97 -35.65
CA LEU A 418 -16.06 -0.38 -36.59
C LEU A 418 -16.55 0.98 -37.09
N VAL A 419 -17.82 1.06 -37.46
CA VAL A 419 -18.52 2.26 -37.92
C VAL A 419 -19.88 2.37 -37.24
N LYS A 420 -20.48 3.61 -37.24
CA LYS A 420 -21.76 3.92 -36.58
C LYS A 420 -22.98 3.67 -37.48
N LYS A 421 -22.96 2.64 -38.28
CA LYS A 421 -24.02 2.32 -39.24
C LYS A 421 -24.04 0.83 -39.53
N ASP A 422 -24.91 0.42 -40.41
CA ASP A 422 -25.01 -0.90 -41.00
C ASP A 422 -25.28 -2.02 -39.98
N GLY A 423 -25.98 -1.70 -38.86
CA GLY A 423 -26.31 -2.69 -37.83
C GLY A 423 -25.17 -3.03 -36.85
N LEU A 424 -23.97 -2.44 -37.01
CA LEU A 424 -22.82 -2.74 -36.16
C LEU A 424 -22.95 -2.21 -34.74
N PRO A 425 -23.50 -0.98 -34.49
CA PRO A 425 -23.77 -0.52 -33.13
C PRO A 425 -24.76 -1.40 -32.38
N GLU A 426 -25.83 -1.84 -33.05
CA GLU A 426 -26.85 -2.72 -32.49
C GLU A 426 -26.27 -4.07 -32.11
N LYS A 427 -25.45 -4.68 -32.98
CA LYS A 427 -24.76 -5.94 -32.72
C LYS A 427 -23.76 -5.78 -31.56
N ALA A 428 -23.02 -4.69 -31.50
CA ALA A 428 -22.10 -4.39 -30.40
C ALA A 428 -22.84 -4.27 -29.04
N ARG A 429 -24.01 -3.65 -29.03
CA ARG A 429 -24.87 -3.56 -27.84
C ARG A 429 -25.40 -4.91 -27.40
N GLU A 430 -25.88 -5.74 -28.34
CA GLU A 430 -26.31 -7.11 -28.09
C GLU A 430 -25.20 -7.92 -27.38
N ILE A 431 -23.98 -7.86 -27.92
CA ILE A 431 -22.83 -8.54 -27.30
C ILE A 431 -22.53 -7.99 -25.91
N MET A 432 -22.54 -6.65 -25.73
CA MET A 432 -22.35 -6.03 -24.42
C MET A 432 -23.40 -6.49 -23.43
N ASP A 433 -24.66 -6.54 -23.83
CA ASP A 433 -25.77 -6.95 -22.96
C ASP A 433 -25.67 -8.40 -22.50
N SER A 434 -25.07 -9.26 -23.30
CA SER A 434 -24.81 -10.65 -22.93
C SER A 434 -23.63 -10.80 -21.94
N LEU A 435 -22.62 -9.92 -22.02
CA LEU A 435 -21.37 -10.04 -21.26
C LEU A 435 -21.35 -9.24 -19.94
N LYS A 436 -22.12 -8.16 -19.83
CA LYS A 436 -22.12 -7.25 -18.68
C LYS A 436 -22.48 -7.90 -17.33
N PHE A 437 -23.11 -9.07 -17.32
CA PHE A 437 -23.44 -9.84 -16.11
C PHE A 437 -22.23 -10.61 -15.56
N HIS A 438 -21.15 -10.75 -16.31
CA HIS A 438 -19.98 -11.57 -15.96
C HIS A 438 -18.77 -10.72 -15.56
N PHE A 439 -18.57 -9.60 -16.29
CA PHE A 439 -17.47 -8.67 -16.04
C PHE A 439 -17.79 -7.28 -16.60
N LYS A 440 -17.10 -6.27 -16.08
CA LYS A 440 -17.30 -4.89 -16.52
C LYS A 440 -16.83 -4.68 -17.93
N CYS A 441 -17.78 -4.28 -18.80
CA CYS A 441 -17.55 -3.90 -20.18
C CYS A 441 -17.66 -2.39 -20.39
N ALA A 442 -16.93 -1.86 -21.39
CA ALA A 442 -17.09 -0.51 -21.90
C ALA A 442 -17.58 -0.55 -23.34
N TYR A 443 -18.40 0.42 -23.73
CA TYR A 443 -18.80 0.62 -25.12
C TYR A 443 -18.23 1.94 -25.62
N ASP A 444 -17.61 1.94 -26.81
CA ASP A 444 -17.08 3.16 -27.43
C ASP A 444 -17.28 3.14 -28.94
N GLU A 445 -17.90 4.19 -29.46
CA GLU A 445 -18.14 4.42 -30.89
C GLU A 445 -17.68 5.80 -31.38
N LYS A 446 -17.00 6.58 -30.48
CA LYS A 446 -16.55 7.94 -30.78
C LYS A 446 -15.16 7.91 -31.44
N ASP A 447 -14.97 8.66 -32.52
CA ASP A 447 -13.71 8.75 -33.27
C ASP A 447 -13.33 7.48 -34.05
N SER A 448 -12.13 7.47 -34.63
CA SER A 448 -11.57 6.30 -35.34
C SER A 448 -11.24 5.17 -34.38
N ILE A 449 -11.25 3.92 -34.86
CA ILE A 449 -10.96 2.73 -34.06
C ILE A 449 -9.59 2.82 -33.36
N GLY A 450 -8.58 3.34 -34.04
CA GLY A 450 -7.25 3.53 -33.44
C GLY A 450 -7.24 4.45 -32.24
N LYS A 451 -8.01 5.59 -32.29
CA LYS A 451 -8.15 6.49 -31.14
C LYS A 451 -8.89 5.83 -29.98
N ARG A 452 -9.87 4.99 -30.28
CA ARG A 452 -10.60 4.23 -29.26
C ARG A 452 -9.71 3.22 -28.55
N TYR A 453 -8.88 2.49 -29.29
CA TYR A 453 -7.86 1.61 -28.69
C TYR A 453 -6.91 2.36 -27.77
N ARG A 454 -6.41 3.54 -28.21
CA ARG A 454 -5.52 4.38 -27.37
C ARG A 454 -6.16 4.78 -26.04
N ARG A 455 -7.46 5.15 -26.06
CA ARG A 455 -8.19 5.47 -24.81
C ARG A 455 -8.28 4.27 -23.88
N GLN A 456 -8.47 3.07 -24.42
CA GLN A 456 -8.54 1.86 -23.61
C GLN A 456 -7.18 1.41 -23.11
N ASP A 457 -6.13 1.55 -23.91
CA ASP A 457 -4.74 1.30 -23.50
C ASP A 457 -4.36 2.21 -22.31
N ALA A 458 -4.74 3.50 -22.36
CA ALA A 458 -4.45 4.48 -21.30
C ALA A 458 -5.17 4.19 -19.98
N VAL A 459 -6.33 3.56 -19.98
CA VAL A 459 -7.05 3.16 -18.76
C VAL A 459 -6.79 1.70 -18.36
N GLY A 460 -5.94 1.00 -19.11
CA GLY A 460 -5.50 -0.35 -18.78
C GLY A 460 -6.49 -1.45 -19.09
N THR A 461 -7.46 -1.23 -20.01
CA THR A 461 -8.38 -2.29 -20.48
C THR A 461 -7.61 -3.36 -21.23
N PRO A 462 -7.57 -4.63 -20.76
CA PRO A 462 -6.70 -5.65 -21.36
C PRO A 462 -7.15 -6.13 -22.73
N TYR A 463 -8.45 -6.11 -23.00
CA TYR A 463 -9.03 -6.64 -24.23
C TYR A 463 -10.00 -5.67 -24.86
N CYS A 464 -9.93 -5.56 -26.19
CA CYS A 464 -10.91 -4.82 -26.99
C CYS A 464 -11.46 -5.74 -28.09
N ILE A 465 -12.77 -5.69 -28.33
CA ILE A 465 -13.36 -6.34 -29.50
C ILE A 465 -13.89 -5.29 -30.47
N THR A 466 -13.66 -5.56 -31.77
CA THR A 466 -14.22 -4.75 -32.85
C THR A 466 -15.25 -5.57 -33.61
N ILE A 467 -16.43 -4.99 -33.77
CA ILE A 467 -17.53 -5.51 -34.53
C ILE A 467 -17.47 -4.86 -35.92
N ASP A 468 -17.26 -5.64 -36.95
CA ASP A 468 -17.14 -5.23 -38.35
C ASP A 468 -18.25 -5.85 -39.21
N HIS A 469 -18.22 -5.57 -40.51
CA HIS A 469 -19.26 -6.08 -41.42
C HIS A 469 -19.23 -7.61 -41.57
N ASP A 470 -18.07 -8.23 -41.42
CA ASP A 470 -17.93 -9.71 -41.51
C ASP A 470 -18.59 -10.34 -40.26
N THR A 471 -18.59 -9.66 -39.11
CA THR A 471 -19.25 -10.12 -37.87
C THR A 471 -20.73 -10.47 -38.09
N LEU A 472 -21.41 -9.73 -38.97
CA LEU A 472 -22.84 -9.96 -39.24
C LEU A 472 -23.07 -11.27 -40.06
N ASN A 473 -22.01 -11.76 -40.72
CA ASN A 473 -22.07 -12.95 -41.58
C ASN A 473 -21.51 -14.19 -40.88
N ASP A 474 -20.38 -14.05 -40.17
CA ASP A 474 -19.60 -15.18 -39.62
C ASP A 474 -19.76 -15.37 -38.12
N ASN A 475 -20.53 -14.49 -37.44
CA ASN A 475 -20.71 -14.48 -35.98
C ASN A 475 -19.37 -14.42 -35.21
N CYS A 476 -18.33 -13.79 -35.79
CA CYS A 476 -17.02 -13.60 -35.18
C CYS A 476 -16.71 -12.11 -35.01
N VAL A 477 -15.84 -11.79 -34.05
CA VAL A 477 -15.34 -10.42 -33.77
C VAL A 477 -13.82 -10.42 -33.84
N THR A 478 -13.22 -9.26 -34.07
CA THR A 478 -11.79 -9.07 -33.91
C THR A 478 -11.45 -8.76 -32.45
N LEU A 479 -10.76 -9.67 -31.79
CA LEU A 479 -10.23 -9.49 -30.42
C LEU A 479 -8.82 -8.92 -30.47
N ARG A 480 -8.58 -7.79 -29.81
CA ARG A 480 -7.25 -7.17 -29.66
C ARG A 480 -6.78 -7.29 -28.23
N ASP A 481 -5.57 -7.77 -28.07
CA ASP A 481 -4.82 -7.77 -26.81
C ASP A 481 -4.06 -6.45 -26.65
N ARG A 482 -4.16 -5.80 -25.46
CA ARG A 482 -3.54 -4.51 -25.15
C ARG A 482 -2.01 -4.57 -25.20
N ASP A 483 -1.43 -5.61 -24.60
CA ASP A 483 0.01 -5.67 -24.34
C ASP A 483 0.79 -6.03 -25.60
N THR A 484 0.29 -6.96 -26.37
CA THR A 484 0.92 -7.41 -27.62
C THR A 484 0.44 -6.67 -28.86
N MET A 485 -0.68 -5.93 -28.77
CA MET A 485 -1.42 -5.32 -29.88
C MET A 485 -1.89 -6.31 -30.96
N LYS A 486 -1.69 -7.61 -30.75
CA LYS A 486 -2.13 -8.65 -31.69
C LYS A 486 -3.65 -8.69 -31.75
N GLN A 487 -4.13 -9.00 -32.95
CA GLN A 487 -5.55 -9.13 -33.24
C GLN A 487 -5.83 -10.53 -33.80
N GLU A 488 -6.90 -11.13 -33.31
CA GLU A 488 -7.34 -12.44 -33.77
C GLU A 488 -8.87 -12.45 -33.94
N ARG A 489 -9.33 -13.30 -34.89
CA ARG A 489 -10.75 -13.49 -35.10
C ARG A 489 -11.27 -14.56 -34.15
N VAL A 490 -12.30 -14.24 -33.37
CA VAL A 490 -12.88 -15.14 -32.36
C VAL A 490 -14.40 -15.20 -32.47
N SER A 491 -14.99 -16.38 -32.26
CA SER A 491 -16.44 -16.53 -32.23
C SER A 491 -17.07 -15.80 -31.06
N ILE A 492 -18.20 -15.14 -31.29
CA ILE A 492 -18.98 -14.47 -30.27
C ILE A 492 -19.41 -15.47 -29.16
N ASP A 493 -19.76 -16.70 -29.55
CA ASP A 493 -20.20 -17.74 -28.60
C ASP A 493 -19.10 -18.14 -27.59
N SER A 494 -17.83 -18.03 -28.01
CA SER A 494 -16.68 -18.36 -27.15
C SER A 494 -16.18 -17.18 -26.30
N LEU A 495 -16.58 -15.94 -26.59
CA LEU A 495 -16.04 -14.73 -25.97
C LEU A 495 -16.13 -14.76 -24.45
N ARG A 496 -17.29 -15.15 -23.89
CA ARG A 496 -17.48 -15.18 -22.46
C ARG A 496 -16.42 -16.03 -21.78
N ALA A 497 -16.32 -17.29 -22.16
CA ALA A 497 -15.39 -18.24 -21.54
C ALA A 497 -13.93 -17.80 -21.71
N LEU A 498 -13.58 -17.30 -22.91
CA LEU A 498 -12.24 -16.86 -23.26
C LEU A 498 -11.81 -15.65 -22.40
N ILE A 499 -12.67 -14.63 -22.26
CA ILE A 499 -12.35 -13.43 -21.51
C ILE A 499 -12.39 -13.71 -20.00
N GLU A 500 -13.41 -14.43 -19.52
CA GLU A 500 -13.57 -14.76 -18.10
C GLU A 500 -12.33 -15.49 -17.55
N ASP A 501 -11.79 -16.47 -18.28
CA ASP A 501 -10.56 -17.17 -17.88
C ASP A 501 -9.35 -16.22 -17.75
N LYS A 502 -9.20 -15.29 -18.71
CA LYS A 502 -8.08 -14.33 -18.77
C LYS A 502 -8.16 -13.22 -17.71
N VAL A 503 -9.36 -12.78 -17.32
CA VAL A 503 -9.57 -11.62 -16.42
C VAL A 503 -9.99 -12.01 -15.00
N SER A 504 -10.11 -13.30 -14.70
CA SER A 504 -10.52 -13.80 -13.40
C SER A 504 -9.42 -13.60 -12.35
N ILE A 505 -9.82 -13.17 -11.16
CA ILE A 505 -8.94 -13.15 -9.97
C ILE A 505 -8.43 -14.56 -9.66
N THR A 506 -9.20 -15.60 -9.97
CA THR A 506 -8.78 -17.00 -9.82
C THR A 506 -7.47 -17.30 -10.55
N SER A 507 -7.21 -16.63 -11.68
CA SER A 507 -5.95 -16.79 -12.43
C SER A 507 -4.73 -16.29 -11.63
N LEU A 508 -4.89 -15.27 -10.82
CA LEU A 508 -3.85 -14.78 -9.89
C LEU A 508 -3.74 -15.70 -8.66
N LEU A 509 -4.86 -16.12 -8.10
CA LEU A 509 -4.88 -16.99 -6.91
C LEU A 509 -4.20 -18.35 -7.16
N LYS A 510 -4.29 -18.90 -8.37
CA LYS A 510 -3.62 -20.15 -8.75
C LYS A 510 -2.09 -20.04 -8.90
N LYS A 511 -1.55 -18.81 -8.96
CA LYS A 511 -0.11 -18.53 -9.00
C LYS A 511 0.50 -18.27 -7.62
N ASN A 512 -0.35 -18.14 -6.62
CA ASN A 512 0.00 -17.74 -5.25
C ASN A 512 0.58 -18.89 -4.41
#